data_8f79d6ffb065ee1f3b5a5fc7375592a1
#
_entry.id   8f79d6ffb065ee1f3b5a5fc7375592a1
#
_cell.length_a   1.000
_cell.length_b   1.000
_cell.length_c   1.000
_cell.angle_alpha   90.00
_cell.angle_beta   90.00
_cell.angle_gamma   90.00
#
_symmetry.space_group_name_H-M   'P 1'
#
loop_
_entity.id
_entity.type
_entity.pdbx_description
1 polymer ?
#
loop_
_entity_poly.entity_id
_entity_poly.type
_entity_poly.pdbx_seq_one_letter_code
_entity_poly.pdbx_strand_id
1 'polypeptide(L)'
;MKKIVGYIYSIYALLTFILMMFLLFPFIVVASLFGKVKGGNMIYSICRFWADVVLLLWGIRHTNIFEVPKSKNHAVIFVFNHISYMDIPFILKAFRKDPIRILGKAEMSKVPVFGYIYRKATVMVDRESDGGRIRSVQQLKKVLAKNISVVMAPEGTFNMTKKPLKEFYNGAFKIAVETKTPIQPVLFLDAYDRLNYHSIFSLSPGKSRAVFLPEILPGNNMLLLKEKVYEEMENGLLRYGASWVK
;
A
#
# COMPACT_ATOMS: atom_id res chain seq x y z
N MET A 1 17.31 5.67 29.03
CA MET A 1 16.04 6.41 28.97
C MET A 1 15.41 6.40 27.58
N LYS A 2 16.04 6.89 26.49
CA LYS A 2 15.41 6.95 25.14
C LYS A 2 14.87 5.59 24.62
N LYS A 3 15.57 4.48 24.84
CA LYS A 3 15.11 3.14 24.43
C LYS A 3 13.86 2.68 25.19
N ILE A 4 13.79 2.90 26.51
CA ILE A 4 12.62 2.52 27.34
C ILE A 4 11.38 3.29 26.88
N VAL A 5 11.50 4.59 26.66
CA VAL A 5 10.40 5.44 26.12
C VAL A 5 9.93 4.91 24.78
N GLY A 6 10.84 4.49 23.87
CA GLY A 6 10.49 3.88 22.59
C GLY A 6 9.72 2.58 22.73
N TYR A 7 10.09 1.72 23.67
CA TYR A 7 9.33 0.48 23.95
C TYR A 7 7.93 0.77 24.47
N ILE A 8 7.79 1.67 25.47
CA ILE A 8 6.49 2.07 26.02
C ILE A 8 5.59 2.64 24.92
N TYR A 9 6.16 3.51 24.10
CA TYR A 9 5.43 4.10 22.97
C TYR A 9 4.98 3.06 21.94
N SER A 10 5.83 2.11 21.60
CA SER A 10 5.48 1.04 20.66
C SER A 10 4.41 0.09 21.21
N ILE A 11 4.45 -0.20 22.52
CA ILE A 11 3.41 -0.97 23.20
C ILE A 11 2.08 -0.21 23.20
N TYR A 12 2.09 1.08 23.54
CA TYR A 12 0.91 1.96 23.43
C TYR A 12 0.32 1.93 22.01
N ALA A 13 1.17 2.06 21.01
CA ALA A 13 0.71 2.05 19.62
C ALA A 13 0.14 0.70 19.19
N LEU A 14 0.73 -0.41 19.63
CA LEU A 14 0.21 -1.76 19.39
C LEU A 14 -1.16 -1.95 20.06
N LEU A 15 -1.32 -1.50 21.30
CA LEU A 15 -2.60 -1.59 22.02
C LEU A 15 -3.68 -0.75 21.34
N THR A 16 -3.36 0.47 20.92
CA THR A 16 -4.31 1.32 20.18
C THR A 16 -4.67 0.72 18.81
N PHE A 17 -3.72 0.12 18.10
CA PHE A 17 -3.98 -0.63 16.87
C PHE A 17 -5.00 -1.75 17.08
N ILE A 18 -4.75 -2.60 18.07
CA ILE A 18 -5.58 -3.76 18.40
C ILE A 18 -6.98 -3.29 18.84
N LEU A 19 -7.05 -2.32 19.77
CA LEU A 19 -8.31 -1.79 20.27
C LEU A 19 -9.17 -1.25 19.13
N MET A 20 -8.61 -0.39 18.27
CA MET A 20 -9.33 0.19 17.14
C MET A 20 -9.74 -0.87 16.12
N MET A 21 -8.93 -1.91 15.91
CA MET A 21 -9.30 -3.03 15.04
C MET A 21 -10.53 -3.76 15.56
N PHE A 22 -10.60 -4.07 16.87
CA PHE A 22 -11.75 -4.74 17.48
C PHE A 22 -12.99 -3.85 17.50
N LEU A 23 -12.87 -2.56 17.80
CA LEU A 23 -13.98 -1.61 17.80
C LEU A 23 -14.64 -1.48 16.42
N LEU A 24 -13.84 -1.52 15.36
CA LEU A 24 -14.34 -1.36 13.98
C LEU A 24 -14.75 -2.67 13.32
N PHE A 25 -14.35 -3.82 13.89
CA PHE A 25 -14.62 -5.13 13.31
C PHE A 25 -16.10 -5.42 13.06
N PRO A 26 -17.06 -5.15 13.97
CA PRO A 26 -18.49 -5.36 13.71
C PRO A 26 -18.99 -4.61 12.48
N PHE A 27 -18.57 -3.36 12.29
CA PHE A 27 -18.93 -2.56 11.13
C PHE A 27 -18.38 -3.13 9.82
N ILE A 28 -17.18 -3.72 9.86
CA ILE A 28 -16.57 -4.39 8.71
C ILE A 28 -17.35 -5.67 8.37
N VAL A 29 -17.80 -6.43 9.37
CA VAL A 29 -18.63 -7.62 9.15
C VAL A 29 -19.93 -7.21 8.45
N VAL A 30 -20.63 -6.19 8.93
CA VAL A 30 -21.85 -5.66 8.30
C VAL A 30 -21.56 -5.18 6.88
N ALA A 31 -20.53 -4.36 6.70
CA ALA A 31 -20.14 -3.86 5.37
C ALA A 31 -19.86 -5.01 4.37
N SER A 32 -19.30 -6.13 4.85
CA SER A 32 -18.96 -7.28 3.99
C SER A 32 -20.17 -7.98 3.38
N LEU A 33 -21.37 -7.78 3.92
CA LEU A 33 -22.62 -8.33 3.40
C LEU A 33 -23.10 -7.64 2.12
N PHE A 34 -22.62 -6.42 1.83
CA PHE A 34 -22.98 -5.64 0.65
C PHE A 34 -22.17 -5.98 -0.62
N GLY A 35 -21.51 -7.13 -0.63
CA GLY A 35 -20.80 -7.65 -1.80
C GLY A 35 -19.44 -7.03 -2.08
N LYS A 36 -18.78 -7.51 -3.15
CA LYS A 36 -17.35 -7.19 -3.40
C LYS A 36 -17.06 -5.73 -3.76
N VAL A 37 -17.97 -5.03 -4.45
CA VAL A 37 -17.75 -3.64 -4.87
C VAL A 37 -18.23 -2.69 -3.79
N LYS A 38 -19.55 -2.66 -3.53
CA LYS A 38 -20.14 -1.74 -2.56
C LYS A 38 -19.59 -2.00 -1.13
N GLY A 39 -19.68 -3.24 -0.68
CA GLY A 39 -19.15 -3.64 0.63
C GLY A 39 -17.64 -3.43 0.75
N GLY A 40 -16.88 -3.76 -0.30
CA GLY A 40 -15.45 -3.46 -0.34
C GLY A 40 -15.14 -1.97 -0.19
N ASN A 41 -15.86 -1.08 -0.86
CA ASN A 41 -15.68 0.38 -0.72
C ASN A 41 -16.05 0.87 0.69
N MET A 42 -17.11 0.31 1.31
CA MET A 42 -17.47 0.58 2.71
C MET A 42 -16.36 0.15 3.66
N ILE A 43 -15.80 -1.06 3.46
CA ILE A 43 -14.66 -1.56 4.26
C ILE A 43 -13.47 -0.62 4.15
N TYR A 44 -13.13 -0.16 2.93
CA TYR A 44 -12.05 0.84 2.76
C TYR A 44 -12.34 2.14 3.48
N SER A 45 -13.59 2.61 3.51
CA SER A 45 -13.96 3.82 4.27
C SER A 45 -13.76 3.63 5.78
N ILE A 46 -14.12 2.46 6.32
CA ILE A 46 -13.87 2.11 7.72
C ILE A 46 -12.37 2.02 8.01
N CYS A 47 -11.61 1.36 7.13
CA CYS A 47 -10.15 1.25 7.27
C CYS A 47 -9.45 2.62 7.16
N ARG A 48 -9.96 3.55 6.34
CA ARG A 48 -9.46 4.91 6.25
C ARG A 48 -9.70 5.70 7.54
N PHE A 49 -10.89 5.55 8.13
CA PHE A 49 -11.18 6.12 9.44
C PHE A 49 -10.24 5.54 10.50
N TRP A 50 -10.03 4.22 10.50
CA TRP A 50 -9.05 3.58 11.36
C TRP A 50 -7.65 4.20 11.19
N ALA A 51 -7.18 4.35 9.96
CA ALA A 51 -5.87 4.95 9.69
C ALA A 51 -5.77 6.41 10.16
N ASP A 52 -6.85 7.20 10.03
CA ASP A 52 -6.90 8.57 10.53
C ASP A 52 -6.72 8.62 12.04
N VAL A 53 -7.44 7.76 12.77
CA VAL A 53 -7.41 7.74 14.24
C VAL A 53 -6.05 7.25 14.74
N VAL A 54 -5.55 6.11 14.21
CA VAL A 54 -4.28 5.56 14.72
C VAL A 54 -3.09 6.47 14.37
N LEU A 55 -3.03 7.07 13.19
CA LEU A 55 -1.97 8.00 12.84
C LEU A 55 -2.01 9.26 13.71
N LEU A 56 -3.20 9.76 14.03
CA LEU A 56 -3.37 10.88 14.96
C LEU A 56 -2.86 10.51 16.35
N LEU A 57 -3.30 9.38 16.90
CA LEU A 57 -2.88 8.88 18.22
C LEU A 57 -1.37 8.61 18.29
N TRP A 58 -0.78 8.20 17.17
CA TRP A 58 0.67 7.96 17.06
C TRP A 58 1.45 9.24 16.70
N GLY A 59 0.83 10.42 16.70
CA GLY A 59 1.50 11.68 16.37
C GLY A 59 2.15 11.69 14.99
N ILE A 60 1.59 10.94 14.03
CA ILE A 60 2.09 10.86 12.67
C ILE A 60 1.24 11.75 11.77
N ARG A 61 1.88 12.75 11.17
CA ARG A 61 1.24 13.71 10.25
C ARG A 61 1.50 13.31 8.80
N HIS A 62 0.44 12.93 8.09
CA HIS A 62 0.53 12.52 6.69
C HIS A 62 0.27 13.68 5.72
N THR A 63 1.06 13.74 4.65
CA THR A 63 0.90 14.71 3.57
C THR A 63 1.07 14.02 2.21
N ASN A 64 0.12 14.27 1.29
CA ASN A 64 0.26 13.89 -0.11
C ASN A 64 0.90 15.04 -0.89
N ILE A 65 1.89 14.73 -1.70
CA ILE A 65 2.57 15.63 -2.64
C ILE A 65 2.26 15.11 -4.05
N PHE A 66 1.73 15.94 -4.90
CA PHE A 66 1.41 15.59 -6.29
C PHE A 66 2.34 16.40 -7.21
N GLU A 67 3.19 15.72 -7.99
CA GLU A 67 4.04 16.40 -8.97
C GLU A 67 3.26 16.92 -10.17
N VAL A 68 2.13 16.28 -10.48
CA VAL A 68 1.19 16.70 -11.52
C VAL A 68 -0.23 16.69 -10.96
N PRO A 69 -1.15 17.51 -11.49
CA PRO A 69 -2.55 17.46 -11.12
C PRO A 69 -3.09 16.04 -11.29
N LYS A 70 -3.86 15.59 -10.30
CA LYS A 70 -4.44 14.26 -10.33
C LYS A 70 -5.40 14.11 -11.51
N SER A 71 -5.16 13.14 -12.37
CA SER A 71 -6.10 12.73 -13.40
C SER A 71 -7.36 12.12 -12.77
N LYS A 72 -8.55 12.47 -13.29
CA LYS A 72 -9.77 12.28 -12.50
C LYS A 72 -10.68 11.13 -12.91
N ASN A 73 -10.57 10.50 -14.05
CA ASN A 73 -11.70 9.69 -14.57
C ASN A 73 -11.36 8.27 -15.04
N HIS A 74 -10.22 7.72 -14.65
CA HIS A 74 -9.86 6.35 -15.03
C HIS A 74 -9.20 5.59 -13.89
N ALA A 75 -9.26 4.27 -13.96
CA ALA A 75 -8.51 3.41 -13.05
C ALA A 75 -7.02 3.46 -13.37
N VAL A 76 -6.21 3.40 -12.32
CA VAL A 76 -4.74 3.45 -12.38
C VAL A 76 -4.15 2.27 -11.62
N ILE A 77 -3.02 1.75 -12.08
CA ILE A 77 -2.20 0.82 -11.30
C ILE A 77 -1.17 1.66 -10.53
N PHE A 78 -1.42 1.85 -9.25
CA PHE A 78 -0.47 2.50 -8.36
C PHE A 78 0.60 1.49 -7.94
N VAL A 79 1.86 1.84 -8.13
CA VAL A 79 3.00 1.07 -7.63
C VAL A 79 3.77 1.88 -6.60
N PHE A 80 4.20 1.23 -5.50
CA PHE A 80 4.87 1.92 -4.41
C PHE A 80 6.11 1.15 -3.92
N ASN A 81 7.07 1.85 -3.33
CA ASN A 81 8.22 1.26 -2.65
C ASN A 81 7.79 0.61 -1.32
N HIS A 82 8.22 -0.62 -1.09
CA HIS A 82 7.76 -1.42 0.05
C HIS A 82 8.87 -1.62 1.08
N ILE A 83 8.79 -0.91 2.21
CA ILE A 83 9.90 -0.88 3.17
C ILE A 83 9.47 -1.00 4.63
N SER A 84 8.17 -0.95 4.93
CA SER A 84 7.69 -0.89 6.30
C SER A 84 6.28 -1.47 6.47
N TYR A 85 5.97 -1.95 7.67
CA TYR A 85 4.59 -2.24 8.05
C TYR A 85 3.69 -0.99 8.07
N MET A 86 4.30 0.21 8.14
CA MET A 86 3.57 1.49 8.03
C MET A 86 3.02 1.76 6.63
N ASP A 87 3.42 1.00 5.62
CA ASP A 87 2.88 1.15 4.28
C ASP A 87 1.36 0.95 4.25
N ILE A 88 0.80 0.06 5.11
CA ILE A 88 -0.65 -0.18 5.17
C ILE A 88 -1.43 1.07 5.60
N PRO A 89 -1.21 1.69 6.78
CA PRO A 89 -1.91 2.91 7.16
C PRO A 89 -1.58 4.09 6.22
N PHE A 90 -0.37 4.13 5.64
CA PHE A 90 0.00 5.18 4.69
C PHE A 90 -0.75 5.05 3.36
N ILE A 91 -0.93 3.84 2.82
CA ILE A 91 -1.79 3.59 1.66
C ILE A 91 -3.22 4.06 1.93
N LEU A 92 -3.80 3.69 3.07
CA LEU A 92 -5.17 4.08 3.43
C LEU A 92 -5.33 5.60 3.52
N LYS A 93 -4.28 6.30 3.97
CA LYS A 93 -4.26 7.76 4.08
C LYS A 93 -4.01 8.43 2.73
N ALA A 94 -3.03 7.93 1.95
CA ALA A 94 -2.64 8.49 0.67
C ALA A 94 -3.77 8.39 -0.37
N PHE A 95 -4.45 7.24 -0.44
CA PHE A 95 -5.53 6.98 -1.40
C PHE A 95 -6.93 7.25 -0.84
N ARG A 96 -7.07 8.24 0.06
CA ARG A 96 -8.33 8.50 0.76
C ARG A 96 -9.53 8.76 -0.17
N LYS A 97 -9.30 9.39 -1.31
CA LYS A 97 -10.34 9.79 -2.26
C LYS A 97 -10.53 8.81 -3.42
N ASP A 98 -9.72 7.75 -3.48
CA ASP A 98 -9.74 6.82 -4.59
C ASP A 98 -10.44 5.52 -4.24
N PRO A 99 -11.29 4.96 -5.10
CA PRO A 99 -11.68 3.57 -4.99
C PRO A 99 -10.48 2.69 -5.36
N ILE A 100 -9.95 1.98 -4.38
CA ILE A 100 -8.76 1.13 -4.57
C ILE A 100 -9.00 -0.31 -4.14
N ARG A 101 -8.16 -1.22 -4.66
CA ARG A 101 -7.93 -2.56 -4.10
C ARG A 101 -6.44 -2.82 -4.03
N ILE A 102 -5.98 -3.29 -2.90
CA ILE A 102 -4.57 -3.61 -2.67
C ILE A 102 -4.30 -5.06 -3.06
N LEU A 103 -3.20 -5.33 -3.77
CA LEU A 103 -2.70 -6.68 -3.94
C LEU A 103 -1.92 -7.08 -2.68
N GLY A 104 -2.32 -8.16 -2.05
CA GLY A 104 -1.71 -8.59 -0.81
C GLY A 104 -1.37 -10.09 -0.77
N LYS A 105 -0.45 -10.46 0.11
CA LYS A 105 0.05 -11.81 0.30
C LYS A 105 -1.01 -12.70 0.95
N ALA A 106 -1.27 -13.91 0.42
CA ALA A 106 -2.35 -14.79 0.89
C ALA A 106 -2.20 -15.20 2.37
N GLU A 107 -0.96 -15.35 2.86
CA GLU A 107 -0.66 -15.78 4.23
C GLU A 107 -1.16 -14.79 5.28
N MET A 108 -1.26 -13.51 4.96
CA MET A 108 -1.81 -12.49 5.87
C MET A 108 -3.28 -12.74 6.22
N SER A 109 -3.98 -13.49 5.38
CA SER A 109 -5.39 -13.87 5.62
C SER A 109 -5.57 -14.86 6.79
N LYS A 110 -4.48 -15.46 7.31
CA LYS A 110 -4.51 -16.42 8.41
C LYS A 110 -4.48 -15.75 9.79
N VAL A 111 -4.14 -14.46 9.86
CA VAL A 111 -4.09 -13.71 11.13
C VAL A 111 -5.51 -13.51 11.68
N PRO A 112 -5.78 -13.88 12.95
CA PRO A 112 -7.11 -13.72 13.53
C PRO A 112 -7.62 -12.27 13.44
N VAL A 113 -8.90 -12.08 13.21
CA VAL A 113 -9.59 -10.79 13.01
C VAL A 113 -9.04 -9.99 11.82
N PHE A 114 -7.75 -9.64 11.85
CA PHE A 114 -7.07 -8.94 10.74
C PHE A 114 -7.23 -9.69 9.41
N GLY A 115 -7.08 -11.01 9.41
CA GLY A 115 -7.23 -11.83 8.21
C GLY A 115 -8.62 -11.80 7.62
N TYR A 116 -9.68 -11.64 8.43
CA TYR A 116 -11.02 -11.43 7.92
C TYR A 116 -11.13 -10.10 7.16
N ILE A 117 -10.69 -9.02 7.78
CA ILE A 117 -10.65 -7.67 7.17
C ILE A 117 -9.86 -7.72 5.85
N TYR A 118 -8.67 -8.32 5.92
CA TYR A 118 -7.74 -8.45 4.81
C TYR A 118 -8.36 -9.21 3.63
N ARG A 119 -9.00 -10.36 3.83
CA ARG A 119 -9.69 -11.13 2.78
C ARG A 119 -10.81 -10.35 2.08
N LYS A 120 -11.46 -9.43 2.79
CA LYS A 120 -12.54 -8.61 2.24
C LYS A 120 -12.04 -7.36 1.54
N ALA A 121 -10.90 -6.83 1.95
CA ALA A 121 -10.31 -5.59 1.44
C ALA A 121 -9.31 -5.80 0.29
N THR A 122 -8.60 -6.95 0.24
CA THR A 122 -7.48 -7.12 -0.69
C THR A 122 -7.79 -8.14 -1.79
N VAL A 123 -7.09 -8.02 -2.90
CA VAL A 123 -6.91 -9.12 -3.87
C VAL A 123 -5.70 -9.93 -3.39
N MET A 124 -5.95 -11.16 -2.97
CA MET A 124 -4.90 -12.02 -2.45
C MET A 124 -4.13 -12.71 -3.56
N VAL A 125 -2.81 -12.78 -3.42
CA VAL A 125 -1.94 -13.57 -4.29
C VAL A 125 -1.28 -14.68 -3.49
N ASP A 126 -1.49 -15.90 -3.95
CA ASP A 126 -0.68 -17.05 -3.58
C ASP A 126 0.49 -17.12 -4.57
N ARG A 127 1.69 -16.85 -4.07
CA ARG A 127 2.90 -16.75 -4.90
C ARG A 127 3.60 -18.08 -5.10
N GLU A 128 3.25 -19.09 -4.30
CA GLU A 128 3.83 -20.42 -4.36
C GLU A 128 3.18 -21.27 -5.44
N SER A 129 1.98 -20.86 -5.90
CA SER A 129 1.18 -21.57 -6.90
C SER A 129 1.02 -20.73 -8.17
N ASP A 130 1.35 -21.30 -9.34
CA ASP A 130 1.12 -20.63 -10.62
C ASP A 130 -0.37 -20.36 -10.86
N GLY A 131 -1.24 -21.30 -10.49
CA GLY A 131 -2.67 -21.09 -10.53
C GLY A 131 -3.13 -19.93 -9.62
N GLY A 132 -2.49 -19.73 -8.46
CA GLY A 132 -2.72 -18.61 -7.57
C GLY A 132 -2.33 -17.27 -8.20
N ARG A 133 -1.17 -17.22 -8.85
CA ARG A 133 -0.71 -16.02 -9.59
C ARG A 133 -1.67 -15.66 -10.73
N ILE A 134 -2.08 -16.64 -11.54
CA ILE A 134 -3.02 -16.42 -12.66
C ILE A 134 -4.37 -15.91 -12.13
N ARG A 135 -4.92 -16.52 -11.09
CA ARG A 135 -6.20 -16.10 -10.47
C ARG A 135 -6.13 -14.65 -9.96
N SER A 136 -5.03 -14.27 -9.30
CA SER A 136 -4.86 -12.89 -8.80
C SER A 136 -4.82 -11.87 -9.94
N VAL A 137 -4.10 -12.15 -11.03
CA VAL A 137 -4.05 -11.31 -12.24
C VAL A 137 -5.45 -11.12 -12.83
N GLN A 138 -6.21 -12.22 -12.98
CA GLN A 138 -7.59 -12.15 -13.49
C GLN A 138 -8.51 -11.32 -12.58
N GLN A 139 -8.36 -11.45 -11.25
CA GLN A 139 -9.12 -10.64 -10.30
C GLN A 139 -8.77 -9.16 -10.40
N LEU A 140 -7.49 -8.82 -10.54
CA LEU A 140 -7.04 -7.43 -10.70
C LEU A 140 -7.58 -6.81 -11.99
N LYS A 141 -7.57 -7.54 -13.11
CA LYS A 141 -8.19 -7.07 -14.36
C LYS A 141 -9.69 -6.80 -14.19
N LYS A 142 -10.43 -7.67 -13.47
CA LYS A 142 -11.85 -7.45 -13.17
C LYS A 142 -12.08 -6.24 -12.26
N VAL A 143 -11.15 -5.90 -11.40
CA VAL A 143 -11.18 -4.69 -10.54
C VAL A 143 -10.99 -3.45 -11.39
N LEU A 144 -9.97 -3.42 -12.25
CA LEU A 144 -9.69 -2.32 -13.17
C LEU A 144 -10.85 -2.05 -14.13
N ALA A 145 -11.46 -3.11 -14.68
CA ALA A 145 -12.65 -3.01 -15.56
C ALA A 145 -13.88 -2.37 -14.88
N LYS A 146 -13.90 -2.27 -13.54
CA LYS A 146 -14.94 -1.59 -12.76
C LYS A 146 -14.54 -0.16 -12.37
N ASN A 147 -13.54 0.38 -13.01
CA ASN A 147 -12.95 1.69 -12.71
C ASN A 147 -12.49 1.82 -11.25
N ILE A 148 -11.97 0.73 -10.68
CA ILE A 148 -11.36 0.67 -9.34
C ILE A 148 -9.86 0.51 -9.54
N SER A 149 -9.08 1.43 -9.00
CA SER A 149 -7.62 1.39 -9.08
C SER A 149 -7.02 0.26 -8.24
N VAL A 150 -5.84 -0.19 -8.65
CA VAL A 150 -5.10 -1.25 -7.95
C VAL A 150 -3.84 -0.66 -7.34
N VAL A 151 -3.53 -1.06 -6.10
CA VAL A 151 -2.31 -0.66 -5.40
C VAL A 151 -1.46 -1.90 -5.15
N MET A 152 -0.21 -1.87 -5.58
CA MET A 152 0.69 -3.01 -5.42
C MET A 152 2.16 -2.61 -5.26
N ALA A 153 2.88 -3.41 -4.49
CA ALA A 153 4.32 -3.26 -4.34
C ALA A 153 5.03 -4.14 -5.39
N PRO A 154 5.67 -3.57 -6.42
CA PRO A 154 6.34 -4.35 -7.45
C PRO A 154 7.56 -5.10 -6.92
N GLU A 155 8.16 -4.68 -5.82
CA GLU A 155 9.25 -5.35 -5.11
C GLU A 155 8.82 -6.67 -4.45
N GLY A 156 7.53 -6.86 -4.23
CA GLY A 156 6.94 -8.10 -3.72
C GLY A 156 7.17 -8.38 -2.23
N THR A 157 8.22 -7.89 -1.63
CA THR A 157 8.58 -7.99 -0.20
C THR A 157 9.26 -6.70 0.22
N PHE A 158 9.43 -6.49 1.54
CA PHE A 158 10.19 -5.34 2.02
C PHE A 158 11.57 -5.26 1.37
N ASN A 159 11.96 -4.05 0.99
CA ASN A 159 13.31 -3.75 0.57
C ASN A 159 14.23 -3.73 1.80
N MET A 160 14.90 -4.85 2.02
CA MET A 160 15.89 -5.01 3.09
C MET A 160 17.33 -4.81 2.56
N THR A 161 17.46 -4.31 1.34
CA THR A 161 18.76 -4.00 0.72
C THR A 161 19.17 -2.57 1.09
N LYS A 162 20.43 -2.22 0.81
CA LYS A 162 20.92 -0.83 0.94
C LYS A 162 20.60 0.02 -0.31
N LYS A 163 19.96 -0.56 -1.33
CA LYS A 163 19.59 0.14 -2.56
C LYS A 163 18.29 0.95 -2.35
N PRO A 164 18.05 2.00 -3.13
CA PRO A 164 16.79 2.74 -3.11
C PRO A 164 15.58 1.84 -3.31
N LEU A 165 15.65 0.93 -4.26
CA LEU A 165 14.62 -0.04 -4.63
C LEU A 165 15.21 -1.44 -4.78
N LYS A 166 14.39 -2.43 -4.53
CA LYS A 166 14.64 -3.81 -4.89
C LYS A 166 14.17 -4.07 -6.33
N GLU A 167 14.66 -5.12 -6.95
CA GLU A 167 14.21 -5.54 -8.27
C GLU A 167 12.69 -5.75 -8.33
N PHE A 168 12.07 -5.29 -9.41
CA PHE A 168 10.62 -5.37 -9.60
C PHE A 168 10.22 -6.69 -10.26
N TYR A 169 9.13 -7.29 -9.76
CA TYR A 169 8.44 -8.37 -10.44
C TYR A 169 7.61 -7.85 -11.62
N ASN A 170 7.39 -8.68 -12.62
CA ASN A 170 6.73 -8.30 -13.87
C ASN A 170 5.21 -8.14 -13.77
N GLY A 171 4.57 -8.56 -12.66
CA GLY A 171 3.11 -8.67 -12.55
C GLY A 171 2.34 -7.37 -12.82
N ALA A 172 2.77 -6.24 -12.21
CA ALA A 172 2.13 -4.94 -12.39
C ALA A 172 2.18 -4.49 -13.85
N PHE A 173 3.36 -4.62 -14.46
CA PHE A 173 3.66 -4.15 -15.81
C PHE A 173 2.95 -4.99 -16.87
N LYS A 174 2.87 -6.31 -16.67
CA LYS A 174 2.10 -7.21 -17.52
C LYS A 174 0.61 -6.82 -17.53
N ILE A 175 0.02 -6.60 -16.35
CA ILE A 175 -1.38 -6.17 -16.24
C ILE A 175 -1.57 -4.82 -16.93
N ALA A 176 -0.67 -3.85 -16.71
CA ALA A 176 -0.75 -2.52 -17.32
C ALA A 176 -0.79 -2.58 -18.86
N VAL A 177 0.12 -3.34 -19.47
CA VAL A 177 0.18 -3.52 -20.93
C VAL A 177 -1.06 -4.22 -21.47
N GLU A 178 -1.50 -5.31 -20.81
CA GLU A 178 -2.65 -6.10 -21.26
C GLU A 178 -3.99 -5.37 -21.10
N THR A 179 -4.12 -4.49 -20.10
CA THR A 179 -5.36 -3.74 -19.85
C THR A 179 -5.31 -2.30 -20.37
N LYS A 180 -4.18 -1.88 -20.94
CA LYS A 180 -3.92 -0.48 -21.35
C LYS A 180 -4.14 0.52 -20.21
N THR A 181 -3.90 0.09 -18.96
CA THR A 181 -4.08 0.91 -17.77
C THR A 181 -2.77 1.62 -17.42
N PRO A 182 -2.74 2.94 -17.18
CA PRO A 182 -1.53 3.65 -16.81
C PRO A 182 -1.00 3.17 -15.44
N ILE A 183 0.32 3.27 -15.27
CA ILE A 183 0.98 3.10 -13.98
C ILE A 183 1.28 4.46 -13.39
N GLN A 184 0.92 4.67 -12.13
CA GLN A 184 1.34 5.84 -11.38
C GLN A 184 2.23 5.40 -10.20
N PRO A 185 3.52 5.79 -10.21
CA PRO A 185 4.40 5.53 -9.07
C PRO A 185 4.04 6.42 -7.89
N VAL A 186 4.12 5.85 -6.68
CA VAL A 186 3.91 6.57 -5.42
C VAL A 186 5.04 6.24 -4.46
N LEU A 187 5.69 7.27 -3.92
CA LEU A 187 6.83 7.11 -3.04
C LEU A 187 6.42 7.37 -1.59
N PHE A 188 6.58 6.37 -0.71
CA PHE A 188 6.45 6.54 0.73
C PHE A 188 7.83 6.85 1.32
N LEU A 189 8.11 8.12 1.57
CA LEU A 189 9.45 8.60 1.92
C LEU A 189 9.84 8.32 3.37
N ASP A 190 8.89 8.36 4.29
CA ASP A 190 9.16 8.35 5.73
C ASP A 190 8.74 7.03 6.42
N ALA A 191 8.30 6.04 5.66
CA ALA A 191 7.77 4.78 6.22
C ALA A 191 8.82 4.04 7.05
N TYR A 192 10.06 3.99 6.57
CA TYR A 192 11.19 3.39 7.27
C TYR A 192 11.48 4.09 8.61
N ASP A 193 11.45 5.43 8.63
CA ASP A 193 11.69 6.21 9.86
C ASP A 193 10.57 6.04 10.89
N ARG A 194 9.34 5.77 10.42
CA ARG A 194 8.22 5.59 11.34
C ARG A 194 8.22 4.21 11.98
N LEU A 195 8.48 3.16 11.23
CA LEU A 195 8.59 1.79 11.74
C LEU A 195 9.48 0.98 10.80
N ASN A 196 10.73 0.75 11.15
CA ASN A 196 11.61 -0.06 10.33
C ASN A 196 11.38 -1.56 10.54
N TYR A 197 11.80 -2.36 9.55
CA TYR A 197 11.62 -3.80 9.56
C TYR A 197 12.53 -4.55 10.55
N HIS A 198 13.53 -3.89 11.15
CA HIS A 198 14.42 -4.52 12.13
C HIS A 198 13.75 -4.75 13.48
N SER A 199 12.75 -3.94 13.84
CA SER A 199 12.07 -4.08 15.13
C SER A 199 10.65 -3.49 15.09
N ILE A 200 9.68 -4.26 15.57
CA ILE A 200 8.32 -3.78 15.83
C ILE A 200 8.27 -2.69 16.92
N PHE A 201 9.33 -2.56 17.70
CA PHE A 201 9.51 -1.54 18.74
C PHE A 201 10.21 -0.28 18.23
N SER A 202 10.35 -0.12 16.91
CA SER A 202 10.97 1.06 16.31
C SER A 202 9.97 2.15 15.93
N LEU A 203 8.70 2.00 16.30
CA LEU A 203 7.68 3.00 15.96
C LEU A 203 8.04 4.36 16.56
N SER A 204 7.92 5.40 15.75
CA SER A 204 8.22 6.77 16.13
C SER A 204 7.21 7.76 15.56
N PRO A 205 6.86 8.85 16.29
CA PRO A 205 6.03 9.91 15.76
C PRO A 205 6.77 10.72 14.68
N GLY A 206 6.04 11.53 13.92
CA GLY A 206 6.61 12.47 12.97
C GLY A 206 5.87 12.56 11.64
N LYS A 207 6.59 13.01 10.60
CA LYS A 207 6.00 13.19 9.27
C LYS A 207 5.89 11.87 8.50
N SER A 208 4.92 11.83 7.61
CA SER A 208 4.73 10.80 6.59
C SER A 208 4.38 11.48 5.28
N ARG A 209 5.17 11.26 4.24
CA ARG A 209 4.97 11.87 2.92
C ARG A 209 4.74 10.78 1.90
N ALA A 210 3.65 10.94 1.12
CA ALA A 210 3.41 10.16 -0.09
C ALA A 210 3.55 11.09 -1.30
N VAL A 211 4.50 10.81 -2.20
CA VAL A 211 4.72 11.59 -3.43
C VAL A 211 4.13 10.82 -4.59
N PHE A 212 3.18 11.43 -5.28
CA PHE A 212 2.56 10.91 -6.49
C PHE A 212 3.32 11.46 -7.70
N LEU A 213 4.09 10.59 -8.36
CA LEU A 213 4.79 10.92 -9.60
C LEU A 213 3.83 10.93 -10.79
N PRO A 214 4.24 11.45 -11.96
CA PRO A 214 3.45 11.43 -13.17
C PRO A 214 3.01 10.02 -13.57
N GLU A 215 1.82 9.90 -14.17
CA GLU A 215 1.36 8.66 -14.77
C GLU A 215 2.21 8.27 -15.97
N ILE A 216 2.54 7.00 -16.09
CA ILE A 216 3.29 6.42 -17.20
C ILE A 216 2.33 5.55 -18.01
N LEU A 217 2.09 5.94 -19.26
CA LEU A 217 1.23 5.18 -20.16
C LEU A 217 1.90 3.85 -20.54
N PRO A 218 1.15 2.74 -20.51
CA PRO A 218 1.69 1.46 -20.93
C PRO A 218 1.83 1.44 -22.45
N GLY A 219 3.05 1.28 -22.93
CA GLY A 219 3.29 0.93 -24.32
C GLY A 219 2.91 -0.54 -24.61
N ASN A 220 3.56 -1.13 -25.63
CA ASN A 220 3.41 -2.55 -25.92
C ASN A 220 4.54 -3.42 -25.34
N ASN A 221 5.57 -2.79 -24.79
CA ASN A 221 6.72 -3.48 -24.22
C ASN A 221 6.72 -3.38 -22.68
N MET A 222 6.45 -4.51 -22.03
CA MET A 222 6.41 -4.62 -20.58
C MET A 222 7.78 -4.34 -19.92
N LEU A 223 8.88 -4.75 -20.54
CA LEU A 223 10.21 -4.56 -19.94
C LEU A 223 10.62 -3.09 -19.96
N LEU A 224 10.39 -2.39 -21.06
CA LEU A 224 10.63 -0.93 -21.14
C LEU A 224 9.76 -0.16 -20.17
N LEU A 225 8.49 -0.56 -20.00
CA LEU A 225 7.61 0.06 -19.00
C LEU A 225 8.16 -0.16 -17.58
N LYS A 226 8.60 -1.38 -17.25
CA LYS A 226 9.17 -1.71 -15.94
C LYS A 226 10.43 -0.88 -15.65
N GLU A 227 11.34 -0.81 -16.60
CA GLU A 227 12.59 -0.04 -16.51
C GLU A 227 12.29 1.45 -16.27
N LYS A 228 11.44 2.05 -17.09
CA LYS A 228 11.03 3.45 -16.95
C LYS A 228 10.41 3.74 -15.58
N VAL A 229 9.52 2.88 -15.10
CA VAL A 229 8.90 3.05 -13.78
C VAL A 229 9.94 2.91 -12.66
N TYR A 230 10.89 1.97 -12.80
CA TYR A 230 11.97 1.79 -11.83
C TYR A 230 12.84 3.05 -11.73
N GLU A 231 13.31 3.57 -12.87
CA GLU A 231 14.14 4.78 -12.96
C GLU A 231 13.42 6.00 -12.37
N GLU A 232 12.15 6.22 -12.69
CA GLU A 232 11.36 7.33 -12.17
C GLU A 232 11.21 7.24 -10.64
N MET A 233 10.97 6.03 -10.10
CA MET A 233 10.87 5.82 -8.66
C MET A 233 12.22 6.01 -7.96
N GLU A 234 13.30 5.47 -8.51
CA GLU A 234 14.66 5.59 -7.96
C GLU A 234 15.10 7.06 -7.92
N ASN A 235 14.97 7.77 -9.04
CA ASN A 235 15.27 9.20 -9.14
C ASN A 235 14.41 10.04 -8.19
N GLY A 236 13.13 9.69 -8.05
CA GLY A 236 12.24 10.34 -7.10
C GLY A 236 12.67 10.13 -5.64
N LEU A 237 13.03 8.90 -5.24
CA LEU A 237 13.51 8.60 -3.88
C LEU A 237 14.79 9.39 -3.55
N LEU A 238 15.72 9.50 -4.50
CA LEU A 238 16.94 10.32 -4.36
C LEU A 238 16.59 11.80 -4.25
N ARG A 239 15.78 12.33 -5.15
CA ARG A 239 15.37 13.75 -5.20
C ARG A 239 14.66 14.20 -3.93
N TYR A 240 13.78 13.39 -3.38
CA TYR A 240 13.04 13.70 -2.15
C TYR A 240 13.76 13.32 -0.86
N GLY A 241 14.96 12.75 -0.94
CA GLY A 241 15.79 12.40 0.22
C GLY A 241 15.14 11.37 1.13
N ALA A 242 14.81 10.22 0.59
CA ALA A 242 14.33 9.07 1.37
C ALA A 242 15.44 8.60 2.33
N SER A 243 15.13 8.43 3.61
CA SER A 243 16.12 8.31 4.68
C SER A 243 17.00 7.06 4.61
N TRP A 244 16.52 5.97 4.00
CA TRP A 244 17.29 4.73 3.84
C TRP A 244 18.20 4.74 2.61
N VAL A 245 18.04 5.75 1.76
CA VAL A 245 18.87 5.95 0.56
C VAL A 245 20.02 6.86 0.96
N LYS A 246 21.14 6.27 1.32
CA LYS A 246 22.38 6.99 1.69
C LYS A 246 23.55 6.49 0.86
#